data_138a221ce01b7f344eb12349483c502b
#
_entry.id   138a221ce01b7f344eb12349483c502b
#
_cell.length_a   1.000
_cell.length_b   1.000
_cell.length_c   1.000
_cell.angle_alpha   90.00
_cell.angle_beta   90.00
_cell.angle_gamma   90.00
#
_symmetry.space_group_name_H-M   'P 1'
#
loop_
_entity.id
_entity.type
_entity.pdbx_description
1 polymer ?
#
loop_
_entity_poly.entity_id
_entity_poly.type
_entity_poly.pdbx_seq_one_letter_code
_entity_poly.pdbx_strand_id
1 'polypeptide(L)'
;ATLSFLESELLRKGKPVYDLAELYVAKNAYFEKGLRYVQFHGKTNFSEGGQAHDVIDMIKKYGIVPEEVYTGLQYGRDFHIHAEMVAALQGILDAVNKNPNRQITPVWTKGFMRYIEAYLGDTPQTFTYEGKEYTPQSFATSLDLNLSDYVELTSYQMYPFYEEVELTIPDNWMHARY
;
A
#
# COMPACT_ATOMS: atom_id res chain seq x y z
N ALA A 1 6.08 -5.78 -9.08
CA ALA A 1 5.92 -5.32 -10.47
C ALA A 1 5.91 -3.79 -10.56
N THR A 2 4.98 -3.07 -9.91
CA THR A 2 4.86 -1.60 -10.05
C THR A 2 6.09 -0.87 -9.50
N LEU A 3 6.66 -1.28 -8.35
CA LEU A 3 7.90 -0.68 -7.86
C LEU A 3 9.06 -0.94 -8.81
N SER A 4 9.19 -2.16 -9.33
CA SER A 4 10.23 -2.48 -10.33
C SER A 4 10.09 -1.65 -11.62
N PHE A 5 8.86 -1.29 -12.00
CA PHE A 5 8.63 -0.33 -13.07
C PHE A 5 9.16 1.07 -12.70
N LEU A 6 8.87 1.57 -11.51
CA LEU A 6 9.38 2.87 -11.04
C LEU A 6 10.90 2.89 -10.91
N GLU A 7 11.52 1.80 -10.44
CA GLU A 7 12.98 1.61 -10.41
C GLU A 7 13.58 1.67 -11.82
N SER A 8 12.93 1.03 -12.79
CA SER A 8 13.33 1.10 -14.21
C SER A 8 13.21 2.52 -14.76
N GLU A 9 12.17 3.27 -14.37
CA GLU A 9 12.02 4.68 -14.73
C GLU A 9 13.11 5.56 -14.12
N LEU A 10 13.51 5.30 -12.87
CA LEU A 10 14.64 5.98 -12.24
C LEU A 10 15.93 5.76 -13.03
N LEU A 11 16.21 4.50 -13.42
CA LEU A 11 17.36 4.19 -14.29
C LEU A 11 17.27 4.88 -15.64
N ARG A 12 16.10 4.90 -16.28
CA ARG A 12 15.88 5.61 -17.55
C ARG A 12 16.15 7.12 -17.43
N LYS A 13 15.85 7.70 -16.25
CA LYS A 13 16.16 9.12 -15.93
C LYS A 13 17.62 9.36 -15.52
N GLY A 14 18.49 8.34 -15.55
CA GLY A 14 19.90 8.43 -15.18
C GLY A 14 20.13 8.52 -13.67
N LYS A 15 19.16 8.14 -12.85
CA LYS A 15 19.31 8.04 -11.40
C LYS A 15 20.11 6.77 -11.04
N PRO A 16 20.69 6.69 -9.83
CA PRO A 16 21.28 5.45 -9.30
C PRO A 16 20.29 4.26 -9.30
N VAL A 17 20.82 3.07 -9.13
CA VAL A 17 20.01 1.87 -8.86
C VAL A 17 19.39 2.02 -7.47
N TYR A 18 18.08 1.90 -7.40
CA TYR A 18 17.33 1.85 -6.14
C TYR A 18 16.66 0.49 -6.01
N ASP A 19 16.54 0.02 -4.78
CA ASP A 19 15.74 -1.12 -4.37
C ASP A 19 14.70 -0.60 -3.36
N LEU A 20 13.44 -0.49 -3.81
CA LEU A 20 12.37 0.17 -3.06
C LEU A 20 11.54 -0.87 -2.28
N ALA A 21 11.24 -0.58 -1.02
CA ALA A 21 10.57 -1.50 -0.10
C ALA A 21 9.11 -1.79 -0.49
N GLU A 22 8.85 -2.96 -1.11
CA GLU A 22 7.51 -3.41 -1.45
C GLU A 22 6.62 -3.57 -0.22
N LEU A 23 7.19 -4.09 0.87
CA LEU A 23 6.42 -4.36 2.10
C LEU A 23 6.05 -3.08 2.85
N TYR A 24 6.80 -1.99 2.65
CA TYR A 24 6.41 -0.68 3.13
C TYR A 24 5.10 -0.20 2.46
N VAL A 25 5.01 -0.37 1.15
CA VAL A 25 3.81 -0.05 0.37
C VAL A 25 2.66 -0.98 0.76
N ALA A 26 2.91 -2.30 0.80
CA ALA A 26 1.91 -3.30 1.15
C ALA A 26 1.31 -3.07 2.55
N LYS A 27 2.14 -2.73 3.53
CA LYS A 27 1.72 -2.36 4.89
C LYS A 27 0.68 -1.24 4.87
N ASN A 28 1.00 -0.16 4.17
CA ASN A 28 0.11 1.01 4.09
C ASN A 28 -1.16 0.68 3.30
N ALA A 29 -1.06 -0.13 2.23
CA ALA A 29 -2.22 -0.59 1.48
C ALA A 29 -3.16 -1.46 2.33
N TYR A 30 -2.66 -2.39 3.15
CA TYR A 30 -3.49 -3.14 4.10
C TYR A 30 -4.23 -2.23 5.07
N PHE A 31 -3.56 -1.20 5.57
CA PHE A 31 -4.19 -0.24 6.46
C PHE A 31 -5.33 0.52 5.77
N GLU A 32 -5.10 1.06 4.58
CA GLU A 32 -6.10 1.80 3.81
C GLU A 32 -7.28 0.91 3.39
N LYS A 33 -7.00 -0.33 2.94
CA LYS A 33 -8.05 -1.31 2.66
C LYS A 33 -8.92 -1.58 3.89
N GLY A 34 -8.31 -1.71 5.07
CA GLY A 34 -9.04 -1.88 6.32
C GLY A 34 -9.94 -0.70 6.65
N LEU A 35 -9.45 0.53 6.49
CA LEU A 35 -10.26 1.74 6.67
C LEU A 35 -11.46 1.73 5.72
N ARG A 36 -11.21 1.43 4.44
CA ARG A 36 -12.25 1.38 3.42
C ARG A 36 -13.29 0.30 3.70
N TYR A 37 -12.83 -0.90 4.10
CA TYR A 37 -13.71 -2.01 4.47
C TYR A 37 -14.69 -1.63 5.58
N VAL A 38 -14.22 -0.94 6.62
CA VAL A 38 -15.10 -0.49 7.72
C VAL A 38 -16.03 0.62 7.25
N GLN A 39 -15.55 1.60 6.46
CA GLN A 39 -16.38 2.68 5.90
C GLN A 39 -17.54 2.13 5.03
N PHE A 40 -17.29 1.06 4.29
CA PHE A 40 -18.29 0.41 3.42
C PHE A 40 -19.02 -0.75 4.14
N HIS A 41 -18.95 -0.82 5.46
CA HIS A 41 -19.64 -1.85 6.27
C HIS A 41 -19.37 -3.28 5.79
N GLY A 42 -18.13 -3.58 5.43
CA GLY A 42 -17.70 -4.89 4.96
C GLY A 42 -18.10 -5.23 3.52
N LYS A 43 -18.39 -4.22 2.68
CA LYS A 43 -18.82 -4.40 1.28
C LYS A 43 -17.71 -4.20 0.25
N THR A 44 -16.48 -3.91 0.69
CA THR A 44 -15.30 -3.85 -0.18
C THR A 44 -14.40 -5.05 0.02
N ASN A 45 -13.51 -5.29 -0.94
CA ASN A 45 -12.52 -6.36 -0.83
C ASN A 45 -11.46 -6.03 0.24
N PHE A 46 -11.18 -7.01 1.11
CA PHE A 46 -10.02 -6.99 1.99
C PHE A 46 -9.27 -8.31 1.80
N SER A 47 -8.27 -8.31 0.96
CA SER A 47 -7.45 -9.49 0.62
C SER A 47 -6.03 -9.06 0.26
N GLU A 48 -5.18 -10.04 0.04
CA GLU A 48 -3.88 -9.84 -0.60
C GLU A 48 -4.04 -9.30 -2.03
N GLY A 49 -2.95 -8.76 -2.59
CA GLY A 49 -2.92 -8.19 -3.92
C GLY A 49 -3.36 -6.72 -3.94
N GLY A 50 -3.37 -6.16 -5.14
CA GLY A 50 -3.74 -4.76 -5.41
C GLY A 50 -3.45 -4.40 -6.85
N GLN A 51 -3.83 -3.19 -7.24
CA GLN A 51 -3.62 -2.64 -8.57
C GLN A 51 -2.40 -1.72 -8.61
N ALA A 52 -1.94 -1.34 -9.80
CA ALA A 52 -0.75 -0.49 -9.91
C ALA A 52 -0.97 0.90 -9.32
N HIS A 53 -2.16 1.47 -9.44
CA HIS A 53 -2.50 2.75 -8.81
C HIS A 53 -2.42 2.73 -7.28
N ASP A 54 -2.69 1.58 -6.62
CA ASP A 54 -2.53 1.46 -5.17
C ASP A 54 -1.10 1.82 -4.74
N VAL A 55 -0.09 1.34 -5.48
CA VAL A 55 1.32 1.64 -5.20
C VAL A 55 1.59 3.13 -5.34
N ILE A 56 1.14 3.73 -6.42
CA ILE A 56 1.30 5.17 -6.69
C ILE A 56 0.66 6.00 -5.58
N ASP A 57 -0.56 5.66 -5.17
CA ASP A 57 -1.29 6.38 -4.14
C ASP A 57 -0.68 6.20 -2.75
N MET A 58 -0.18 5.00 -2.43
CA MET A 58 0.53 4.78 -1.17
C MET A 58 1.82 5.60 -1.12
N ILE A 59 2.59 5.68 -2.21
CA ILE A 59 3.80 6.51 -2.26
C ILE A 59 3.44 8.00 -2.12
N LYS A 60 2.41 8.48 -2.81
CA LYS A 60 1.94 9.88 -2.66
C LYS A 60 1.56 10.20 -1.21
N LYS A 61 0.89 9.28 -0.54
CA LYS A 61 0.34 9.50 0.81
C LYS A 61 1.36 9.28 1.92
N TYR A 62 2.16 8.23 1.83
CA TYR A 62 3.03 7.74 2.89
C TYR A 62 4.53 7.87 2.60
N GLY A 63 4.88 8.24 1.37
CA GLY A 63 6.27 8.19 0.91
C GLY A 63 6.72 6.78 0.57
N ILE A 64 8.02 6.60 0.47
CA ILE A 64 8.68 5.31 0.20
C ILE A 64 10.01 5.24 0.96
N VAL A 65 10.52 4.06 1.20
CA VAL A 65 11.82 3.82 1.79
C VAL A 65 12.59 2.77 0.98
N PRO A 66 13.94 2.73 1.08
CA PRO A 66 14.71 1.63 0.50
C PRO A 66 14.41 0.29 1.19
N GLU A 67 14.56 -0.82 0.46
CA GLU A 67 14.38 -2.18 1.00
C GLU A 67 15.31 -2.47 2.18
N GLU A 68 16.56 -2.01 2.14
CA GLU A 68 17.50 -2.17 3.24
C GLU A 68 17.08 -1.49 4.55
N VAL A 69 16.18 -0.50 4.47
CA VAL A 69 15.62 0.21 5.63
C VAL A 69 14.38 -0.51 6.17
N TYR A 70 13.64 -1.19 5.30
CA TYR A 70 12.38 -1.81 5.67
C TYR A 70 12.09 -3.06 4.86
N THR A 71 12.44 -4.22 5.41
CA THR A 71 12.24 -5.53 4.76
C THR A 71 10.85 -6.12 5.01
N GLY A 72 10.12 -5.64 6.02
CA GLY A 72 8.81 -6.20 6.38
C GLY A 72 8.83 -7.63 6.95
N LEU A 73 9.99 -8.16 7.38
CA LEU A 73 10.17 -9.53 7.88
C LEU A 73 10.30 -9.56 9.40
N GLN A 74 9.19 -9.48 10.14
CA GLN A 74 9.21 -9.44 11.62
C GLN A 74 8.64 -10.70 12.28
N TYR A 75 8.20 -11.70 11.54
CA TYR A 75 7.53 -12.90 12.06
C TYR A 75 8.41 -14.16 12.07
N GLY A 76 9.74 -13.98 12.21
CA GLY A 76 10.69 -15.08 12.41
C GLY A 76 10.83 -16.04 11.22
N ARG A 77 10.59 -15.56 10.02
CA ARG A 77 10.80 -16.26 8.76
C ARG A 77 11.71 -15.44 7.86
N ASP A 78 12.33 -16.09 6.89
CA ASP A 78 13.18 -15.51 5.85
C ASP A 78 12.43 -15.27 4.52
N PHE A 79 11.14 -15.49 4.53
CA PHE A 79 10.24 -15.27 3.39
C PHE A 79 8.86 -14.79 3.85
N HIS A 80 8.15 -14.08 2.97
CA HIS A 80 6.85 -13.48 3.28
C HIS A 80 5.71 -14.48 3.21
N ILE A 81 4.93 -14.57 4.30
CA ILE A 81 3.67 -15.34 4.38
C ILE A 81 2.61 -14.45 5.02
N HIS A 82 1.67 -13.97 4.22
CA HIS A 82 0.67 -13.02 4.71
C HIS A 82 -0.64 -13.66 5.16
N ALA A 83 -0.91 -14.92 4.78
CA ALA A 83 -2.21 -15.55 4.98
C ALA A 83 -2.72 -15.51 6.43
N GLU A 84 -1.85 -15.77 7.42
CA GLU A 84 -2.22 -15.69 8.84
C GLU A 84 -2.56 -14.24 9.24
N MET A 85 -1.71 -13.29 8.89
CA MET A 85 -1.93 -11.87 9.17
C MET A 85 -3.23 -11.38 8.56
N VAL A 86 -3.47 -11.67 7.28
CA VAL A 86 -4.66 -11.23 6.55
C VAL A 86 -5.92 -11.82 7.14
N ALA A 87 -5.93 -13.12 7.50
CA ALA A 87 -7.08 -13.76 8.14
C ALA A 87 -7.42 -13.13 9.50
N ALA A 88 -6.40 -12.83 10.31
CA ALA A 88 -6.60 -12.17 11.60
C ALA A 88 -7.06 -10.72 11.45
N LEU A 89 -6.48 -9.96 10.51
CA LEU A 89 -6.91 -8.60 10.18
C LEU A 89 -8.36 -8.57 9.71
N GLN A 90 -8.78 -9.51 8.85
CA GLN A 90 -10.18 -9.65 8.44
C GLN A 90 -11.10 -9.88 9.64
N GLY A 91 -10.70 -10.74 10.58
CA GLY A 91 -11.44 -10.98 11.82
C GLY A 91 -11.61 -9.71 12.68
N ILE A 92 -10.56 -8.89 12.78
CA ILE A 92 -10.62 -7.59 13.48
C ILE A 92 -11.63 -6.67 12.80
N LEU A 93 -11.55 -6.52 11.48
CA LEU A 93 -12.44 -5.65 10.70
C LEU A 93 -13.91 -6.09 10.80
N ASP A 94 -14.15 -7.39 10.74
CA ASP A 94 -15.49 -7.97 10.92
C ASP A 94 -16.04 -7.69 12.32
N ALA A 95 -15.21 -7.84 13.36
CA ALA A 95 -15.60 -7.55 14.73
C ALA A 95 -15.95 -6.06 14.92
N VAL A 96 -15.18 -5.14 14.30
CA VAL A 96 -15.46 -3.70 14.31
C VAL A 96 -16.81 -3.41 13.66
N ASN A 97 -17.09 -4.00 12.50
CA ASN A 97 -18.35 -3.79 11.77
C ASN A 97 -19.56 -4.42 12.50
N LYS A 98 -19.38 -5.57 13.14
CA LYS A 98 -20.44 -6.30 13.86
C LYS A 98 -20.61 -5.86 15.31
N ASN A 99 -19.90 -4.83 15.74
CA ASN A 99 -19.91 -4.33 17.11
C ASN A 99 -21.35 -4.06 17.60
N PRO A 100 -21.77 -4.68 18.72
CA PRO A 100 -23.16 -4.61 19.20
C PRO A 100 -23.57 -3.23 19.69
N ASN A 101 -22.61 -2.39 20.08
CA ASN A 101 -22.87 -1.04 20.57
C ASN A 101 -23.21 -0.06 19.45
N ARG A 102 -23.03 -0.44 18.17
CA ARG A 102 -23.26 0.39 16.98
C ARG A 102 -22.51 1.72 16.98
N GLN A 103 -21.46 1.85 17.80
CA GLN A 103 -20.58 2.99 17.88
C GLN A 103 -19.15 2.53 17.66
N ILE A 104 -18.51 3.06 16.62
CA ILE A 104 -17.12 2.77 16.31
C ILE A 104 -16.26 3.87 16.92
N THR A 105 -15.35 3.50 17.80
CA THR A 105 -14.36 4.43 18.38
C THR A 105 -13.13 4.50 17.49
N PRO A 106 -12.37 5.62 17.49
CA PRO A 106 -11.15 5.72 16.66
C PRO A 106 -10.00 4.80 17.13
N VAL A 107 -10.16 4.13 18.27
CA VAL A 107 -9.10 3.27 18.86
C VAL A 107 -8.80 2.05 18.00
N TRP A 108 -9.80 1.52 17.29
CA TRP A 108 -9.61 0.33 16.46
C TRP A 108 -8.53 0.52 15.38
N THR A 109 -8.41 1.72 14.80
CA THR A 109 -7.39 1.99 13.76
C THR A 109 -5.98 1.85 14.31
N LYS A 110 -5.75 2.27 15.55
CA LYS A 110 -4.47 2.10 16.23
C LYS A 110 -4.16 0.63 16.49
N GLY A 111 -5.14 -0.13 16.98
CA GLY A 111 -5.00 -1.57 17.21
C GLY A 111 -4.76 -2.33 15.90
N PHE A 112 -5.49 -1.97 14.86
CA PHE A 112 -5.36 -2.55 13.54
C PHE A 112 -3.97 -2.32 12.93
N MET A 113 -3.47 -1.07 12.97
CA MET A 113 -2.11 -0.76 12.52
C MET A 113 -1.06 -1.51 13.34
N ARG A 114 -1.19 -1.56 14.68
CA ARG A 114 -0.24 -2.30 15.53
C ARG A 114 -0.21 -3.79 15.24
N TYR A 115 -1.33 -4.37 14.82
CA TYR A 115 -1.35 -5.76 14.39
C TYR A 115 -0.58 -5.97 13.08
N ILE A 116 -0.74 -5.07 12.11
CA ILE A 116 0.04 -5.09 10.87
C ILE A 116 1.54 -4.91 11.19
N GLU A 117 1.89 -3.97 12.06
CA GLU A 117 3.26 -3.68 12.47
C GLU A 117 3.94 -4.85 13.20
N ALA A 118 3.18 -5.68 13.91
CA ALA A 118 3.71 -6.89 14.54
C ALA A 118 4.28 -7.90 13.53
N TYR A 119 3.73 -7.96 12.32
CA TYR A 119 4.19 -8.83 11.24
C TYR A 119 5.19 -8.14 10.30
N LEU A 120 4.92 -6.89 9.94
CA LEU A 120 5.65 -6.19 8.89
C LEU A 120 6.66 -5.16 9.43
N GLY A 121 6.67 -4.91 10.74
CA GLY A 121 7.55 -3.94 11.37
C GLY A 121 6.99 -2.53 11.50
N ASP A 122 7.58 -1.76 12.40
CA ASP A 122 7.23 -0.37 12.65
C ASP A 122 7.55 0.53 11.46
N THR A 123 6.76 1.59 11.30
CA THR A 123 7.02 2.61 10.27
C THR A 123 8.22 3.45 10.66
N PRO A 124 9.31 3.49 9.88
CA PRO A 124 10.42 4.39 10.14
C PRO A 124 9.96 5.84 10.02
N GLN A 125 10.21 6.64 11.05
CA GLN A 125 9.93 8.08 11.04
C GLN A 125 11.01 8.85 10.29
N THR A 126 12.27 8.51 10.58
CA THR A 126 13.47 8.95 9.88
C THR A 126 14.41 7.77 9.68
N PHE A 127 15.27 7.87 8.70
CA PHE A 127 16.31 6.87 8.40
C PHE A 127 17.49 7.51 7.67
N THR A 128 18.65 6.89 7.77
CA THR A 128 19.83 7.30 7.00
C THR A 128 20.00 6.38 5.80
N TYR A 129 20.13 6.96 4.62
CA TYR A 129 20.43 6.25 3.38
C TYR A 129 21.54 7.00 2.63
N GLU A 130 22.60 6.29 2.23
CA GLU A 130 23.79 6.86 1.59
C GLU A 130 24.37 8.10 2.33
N GLY A 131 24.38 8.04 3.66
CA GLY A 131 24.93 9.09 4.52
C GLY A 131 24.07 10.35 4.69
N LYS A 132 22.84 10.35 4.16
CA LYS A 132 21.87 11.43 4.30
C LYS A 132 20.63 10.97 5.08
N GLU A 133 20.12 11.85 5.96
CA GLU A 133 18.89 11.60 6.71
C GLU A 133 17.66 11.95 5.87
N TYR A 134 16.66 11.06 5.93
CA TYR A 134 15.39 11.19 5.23
C TYR A 134 14.20 10.82 6.15
N THR A 135 13.06 11.39 5.84
CA THR A 135 11.75 10.79 6.13
C THR A 135 11.28 10.02 4.89
N PRO A 136 10.29 9.12 5.00
CA PRO A 136 9.73 8.45 3.82
C PRO A 136 9.25 9.40 2.73
N GLN A 137 8.64 10.54 3.10
CA GLN A 137 8.20 11.57 2.16
C GLN A 137 9.37 12.32 1.50
N SER A 138 10.39 12.69 2.29
CA SER A 138 11.53 13.40 1.72
C SER A 138 12.36 12.51 0.81
N PHE A 139 12.42 11.21 1.09
CA PHE A 139 13.05 10.24 0.21
C PHE A 139 12.26 10.09 -1.09
N ALA A 140 10.92 9.90 -1.03
CA ALA A 140 10.08 9.87 -2.22
C ALA A 140 10.26 11.13 -3.10
N THR A 141 10.32 12.31 -2.49
CA THR A 141 10.58 13.57 -3.19
C THR A 141 11.94 13.58 -3.87
N SER A 142 12.99 13.02 -3.24
CA SER A 142 14.36 13.00 -3.77
C SER A 142 14.51 12.10 -5.01
N LEU A 143 13.61 11.14 -5.20
CA LEU A 143 13.58 10.30 -6.40
C LEU A 143 13.21 11.10 -7.66
N ASP A 144 12.56 12.26 -7.51
CA ASP A 144 12.20 13.13 -8.63
C ASP A 144 11.32 12.41 -9.67
N LEU A 145 10.37 11.60 -9.17
CA LEU A 145 9.31 10.99 -9.96
C LEU A 145 8.04 11.82 -9.82
N ASN A 146 7.51 12.32 -10.93
CA ASN A 146 6.18 12.90 -10.94
C ASN A 146 5.15 11.78 -11.06
N LEU A 147 4.70 11.28 -9.91
CA LEU A 147 3.78 10.15 -9.83
C LEU A 147 2.41 10.40 -10.49
N SER A 148 2.12 11.67 -10.83
CA SER A 148 0.88 12.01 -11.55
C SER A 148 0.99 11.84 -13.07
N ASP A 149 2.19 11.58 -13.58
CA ASP A 149 2.41 11.33 -15.01
C ASP A 149 2.15 9.86 -15.39
N TYR A 150 1.95 8.98 -14.40
CA TYR A 150 1.71 7.55 -14.62
C TYR A 150 0.22 7.27 -14.61
N VAL A 151 -0.23 6.59 -15.66
CA VAL A 151 -1.62 6.14 -15.83
C VAL A 151 -1.66 4.63 -15.97
N GLU A 152 -2.75 4.05 -15.56
CA GLU A 152 -3.01 2.63 -15.72
C GLU A 152 -3.90 2.42 -16.94
N LEU A 153 -3.56 1.44 -17.77
CA LEU A 153 -4.30 1.16 -19.00
C LEU A 153 -5.04 -0.18 -18.88
N THR A 154 -6.24 -0.22 -19.41
CA THR A 154 -7.02 -1.45 -19.51
C THR A 154 -7.39 -1.74 -20.97
N SER A 155 -7.51 -3.04 -21.30
CA SER A 155 -7.95 -3.51 -22.62
C SER A 155 -9.35 -4.13 -22.59
N TYR A 156 -10.16 -3.84 -21.56
CA TYR A 156 -11.54 -4.33 -21.47
C TYR A 156 -12.42 -3.73 -22.57
N GLN A 157 -12.85 -4.59 -23.51
CA GLN A 157 -13.61 -4.18 -24.70
C GLN A 157 -15.06 -3.73 -24.40
N MET A 158 -15.53 -3.92 -23.17
CA MET A 158 -16.85 -3.46 -22.75
C MET A 158 -16.93 -1.94 -22.52
N TYR A 159 -15.79 -1.27 -22.48
CA TYR A 159 -15.69 0.18 -22.34
C TYR A 159 -15.22 0.82 -23.65
N PRO A 160 -15.58 2.09 -23.89
CA PRO A 160 -15.04 2.84 -25.03
C PRO A 160 -13.50 2.92 -24.95
N PHE A 161 -12.85 2.84 -26.11
CA PHE A 161 -11.39 3.03 -26.16
C PHE A 161 -11.03 4.52 -26.02
N TYR A 162 -9.87 4.77 -25.40
CA TYR A 162 -9.31 6.10 -25.18
C TYR A 162 -10.14 7.02 -24.26
N GLU A 163 -10.93 6.44 -23.39
CA GLU A 163 -11.69 7.13 -22.35
C GLU A 163 -11.30 6.63 -20.97
N GLU A 164 -11.35 7.50 -19.98
CA GLU A 164 -11.18 7.12 -18.58
C GLU A 164 -12.38 6.31 -18.10
N VAL A 165 -12.12 5.13 -17.56
CA VAL A 165 -13.15 4.22 -17.07
C VAL A 165 -12.86 3.73 -15.67
N GLU A 166 -13.90 3.48 -14.88
CA GLU A 166 -13.76 2.79 -13.60
C GLU A 166 -14.05 1.30 -13.80
N LEU A 167 -13.05 0.46 -13.53
CA LEU A 167 -13.26 -1.00 -13.55
C LEU A 167 -13.94 -1.43 -12.24
N THR A 168 -15.15 -1.97 -12.35
CA THR A 168 -15.93 -2.50 -11.22
C THR A 168 -15.49 -3.92 -10.88
N ILE A 169 -14.23 -4.09 -10.50
CA ILE A 169 -13.65 -5.36 -10.06
C ILE A 169 -13.27 -5.28 -8.57
N PRO A 170 -13.27 -6.42 -7.83
CA PRO A 170 -13.00 -6.41 -6.39
C PRO A 170 -11.66 -5.79 -6.01
N ASP A 171 -10.63 -5.95 -6.86
CA ASP A 171 -9.29 -5.44 -6.60
C ASP A 171 -9.16 -3.92 -6.84
N ASN A 172 -10.11 -3.31 -7.55
CA ASN A 172 -10.22 -1.85 -7.62
C ASN A 172 -10.99 -1.30 -6.40
N TRP A 173 -10.47 -1.58 -5.23
CA TRP A 173 -11.10 -1.22 -3.95
C TRP A 173 -11.14 0.29 -3.68
N MET A 174 -10.33 1.07 -4.39
CA MET A 174 -10.30 2.54 -4.33
C MET A 174 -11.26 3.20 -5.34
N HIS A 175 -11.84 2.44 -6.25
CA HIS A 175 -12.65 2.98 -7.36
C HIS A 175 -11.85 3.93 -8.26
N ALA A 176 -10.58 3.59 -8.49
CA ALA A 176 -9.73 4.38 -9.37
C ALA A 176 -10.15 4.26 -10.84
N ARG A 177 -9.80 5.26 -11.64
CA ARG A 177 -10.00 5.28 -13.08
C ARG A 177 -8.75 4.85 -13.82
N TYR A 178 -8.95 4.20 -14.95
CA TYR A 178 -7.95 3.66 -15.85
C TYR A 178 -7.95 4.42 -17.17
#